data_f953230bd75f92ac675dc7c83078c3d0
#
_entry.id   f953230bd75f92ac675dc7c83078c3d0
#
_cell.length_a   1.000
_cell.length_b   1.000
_cell.length_c   1.000
_cell.angle_alpha   90.00
_cell.angle_beta   90.00
_cell.angle_gamma   90.00
#
_symmetry.space_group_name_H-M   'P 1'
#
loop_
_entity.id
_entity.type
_entity.pdbx_description
1 polymer ?
#
loop_
_entity_poly.entity_id
_entity_poly.type
_entity_poly.pdbx_seq_one_letter_code
_entity_poly.pdbx_strand_id
1 'polypeptide(L)'
;MSFRLLIFAHDLRFTRLWRGNYTTSSHYWGQMIVGDLKPLEEIVSAIKEYKQILVLGCGSCVTVCLSGGEKEAEQLCHELSKVRHYEGAPPKFEMGCILRQCEEDLVHEYQTIPEGTDAILSLACGAGVQTVADAHDPLPVIPALNTTFLGASAKPGIWAEMCRGCGDCVLTYTGGICPVARCAKSLFNGPCGGSQNGSCEVGLDTPCAWAMIYYRLKRQDKLHLLDEIRAPKDWRPGGAGGPRKRIRLGLGEGKSS
;
A
#
# COMPACT_ATOMS: atom_id res chain seq x y z
N MET A 1 -35.99 45.87 -1.41
CA MET A 1 -34.65 46.18 -1.94
C MET A 1 -33.92 44.84 -2.08
N SER A 2 -33.73 44.45 -3.34
CA SER A 2 -33.28 43.11 -3.74
C SER A 2 -31.79 43.14 -3.99
N PHE A 3 -30.99 42.35 -3.27
CA PHE A 3 -29.57 42.13 -3.54
C PHE A 3 -29.41 40.93 -4.47
N ARG A 4 -29.10 41.23 -5.73
CA ARG A 4 -28.71 40.23 -6.71
C ARG A 4 -27.25 39.76 -6.42
N LEU A 5 -27.04 38.49 -6.15
CA LEU A 5 -25.74 37.86 -6.16
C LEU A 5 -25.29 37.69 -7.62
N LEU A 6 -24.22 38.37 -7.99
CA LEU A 6 -23.48 38.12 -9.23
C LEU A 6 -22.50 36.98 -9.00
N ILE A 7 -22.81 35.83 -9.59
CA ILE A 7 -21.88 34.70 -9.68
C ILE A 7 -20.98 34.96 -10.87
N PHE A 8 -19.71 35.24 -10.62
CA PHE A 8 -18.67 35.28 -11.65
C PHE A 8 -18.33 33.86 -12.08
N ALA A 9 -18.70 33.53 -13.31
CA ALA A 9 -18.24 32.37 -14.02
C ALA A 9 -16.78 32.57 -14.45
N HIS A 10 -15.82 31.96 -13.80
CA HIS A 10 -14.44 31.88 -14.27
C HIS A 10 -14.07 30.42 -14.64
N ASP A 11 -13.98 30.25 -15.92
CA ASP A 11 -13.12 29.40 -16.74
C ASP A 11 -13.01 27.91 -16.39
N LEU A 12 -13.98 27.16 -16.93
CA LEU A 12 -14.04 25.70 -16.98
C LEU A 12 -13.11 25.08 -18.05
N ARG A 13 -11.92 25.66 -18.32
CA ARG A 13 -11.03 25.10 -19.36
C ARG A 13 -9.89 24.21 -18.86
N PHE A 14 -9.76 23.98 -17.56
CA PHE A 14 -8.65 23.16 -17.03
C PHE A 14 -9.00 21.71 -16.68
N THR A 15 -10.25 21.28 -16.90
CA THR A 15 -10.71 19.93 -16.54
C THR A 15 -10.80 18.94 -17.72
N ARG A 16 -10.29 19.28 -18.90
CA ARG A 16 -10.50 18.46 -20.11
C ARG A 16 -9.31 17.65 -20.61
N LEU A 17 -8.19 17.61 -19.91
CA LEU A 17 -6.99 16.87 -20.34
C LEU A 17 -6.73 15.56 -19.57
N TRP A 18 -7.69 15.09 -18.76
CA TRP A 18 -7.55 13.85 -18.00
C TRP A 18 -8.67 12.83 -18.25
N ARG A 19 -9.16 12.75 -19.48
CA ARG A 19 -10.01 11.63 -19.91
C ARG A 19 -9.27 10.76 -20.93
N GLY A 20 -8.22 10.09 -20.48
CA GLY A 20 -7.73 8.89 -21.14
C GLY A 20 -8.75 7.79 -20.90
N ASN A 21 -9.12 7.04 -21.92
CA ASN A 21 -10.06 5.94 -21.93
C ASN A 21 -9.62 4.81 -20.99
N TYR A 22 -9.90 4.97 -19.69
CA TYR A 22 -9.97 3.84 -18.78
C TYR A 22 -11.42 3.36 -18.79
N THR A 23 -11.68 2.23 -19.46
CA THR A 23 -12.93 1.50 -19.32
C THR A 23 -13.11 1.19 -17.84
N THR A 24 -14.10 1.81 -17.28
CA THR A 24 -14.47 1.83 -15.87
C THR A 24 -14.96 0.46 -15.44
N SER A 25 -14.13 -0.27 -14.70
CA SER A 25 -14.65 -1.08 -13.61
C SER A 25 -14.47 -0.24 -12.33
N SER A 26 -15.52 0.43 -11.97
CA SER A 26 -15.57 1.52 -11.01
C SER A 26 -15.72 1.03 -9.58
N HIS A 27 -14.80 0.31 -8.95
CA HIS A 27 -14.99 0.03 -7.50
C HIS A 27 -13.71 -0.21 -6.68
N TYR A 28 -12.50 0.05 -7.18
CA TYR A 28 -11.28 -0.19 -6.40
C TYR A 28 -10.40 1.04 -6.18
N TRP A 29 -10.99 2.09 -5.61
CA TRP A 29 -10.22 3.18 -4.99
C TRP A 29 -10.01 2.85 -3.50
N GLY A 30 -9.38 1.73 -3.20
CA GLY A 30 -9.03 1.29 -1.86
C GLY A 30 -7.54 1.42 -1.64
N GLN A 31 -7.17 1.58 -0.41
CA GLN A 31 -5.81 1.71 0.15
C GLN A 31 -4.75 1.00 -0.69
N MET A 32 -3.73 1.75 -1.13
CA MET A 32 -2.63 1.16 -1.88
C MET A 32 -1.49 0.82 -0.91
N ILE A 33 -1.34 -0.47 -0.63
CA ILE A 33 -0.14 -1.02 -0.03
C ILE A 33 0.79 -1.38 -1.18
N VAL A 34 2.00 -0.87 -1.15
CA VAL A 34 3.05 -1.23 -2.11
C VAL A 34 3.90 -2.33 -1.51
N GLY A 35 4.14 -3.36 -2.29
CA GLY A 35 5.04 -4.46 -1.98
C GLY A 35 5.98 -4.72 -3.13
N ASP A 36 7.14 -5.27 -2.83
CA ASP A 36 8.14 -5.69 -3.80
C ASP A 36 8.32 -7.20 -3.74
N LEU A 37 8.46 -7.84 -4.89
CA LEU A 37 8.77 -9.27 -4.96
C LEU A 37 10.12 -9.52 -4.26
N LYS A 38 10.14 -10.55 -3.42
CA LYS A 38 11.40 -11.01 -2.81
C LYS A 38 12.36 -11.53 -3.87
N PRO A 39 13.68 -11.48 -3.60
CA PRO A 39 14.66 -12.14 -4.47
C PRO A 39 14.28 -13.60 -4.73
N LEU A 40 14.39 -14.05 -5.97
CA LEU A 40 13.98 -15.41 -6.36
C LEU A 40 14.71 -16.49 -5.54
N GLU A 41 15.97 -16.26 -5.22
CA GLU A 41 16.78 -17.18 -4.38
C GLU A 41 16.23 -17.28 -2.96
N GLU A 42 15.71 -16.18 -2.39
CA GLU A 42 15.08 -16.18 -1.07
C GLU A 42 13.79 -17.01 -1.11
N ILE A 43 12.96 -16.82 -2.14
CA ILE A 43 11.74 -17.61 -2.33
C ILE A 43 12.07 -19.09 -2.48
N VAL A 44 12.99 -19.43 -3.38
CA VAL A 44 13.42 -20.83 -3.62
C VAL A 44 13.93 -21.48 -2.34
N SER A 45 14.73 -20.75 -1.56
CA SER A 45 15.24 -21.25 -0.27
C SER A 45 14.12 -21.51 0.74
N ALA A 46 13.10 -20.64 0.75
CA ALA A 46 11.96 -20.75 1.69
C ALA A 46 11.00 -21.90 1.34
N ILE A 47 10.94 -22.29 0.05
CA ILE A 47 10.00 -23.31 -0.41
C ILE A 47 10.66 -24.67 -0.71
N LYS A 48 11.95 -24.83 -0.50
CA LYS A 48 12.74 -26.00 -0.95
C LYS A 48 12.29 -27.35 -0.38
N GLU A 49 11.64 -27.34 0.76
CA GLU A 49 11.19 -28.58 1.45
C GLU A 49 9.78 -29.04 1.03
N TYR A 50 9.02 -28.17 0.30
CA TYR A 50 7.66 -28.45 -0.11
C TYR A 50 7.61 -29.05 -1.52
N LYS A 51 6.62 -29.87 -1.79
CA LYS A 51 6.49 -30.62 -3.05
C LYS A 51 5.33 -30.15 -3.90
N GLN A 52 4.26 -29.67 -3.28
CA GLN A 52 3.09 -29.16 -3.99
C GLN A 52 2.67 -27.81 -3.40
N ILE A 53 2.89 -26.73 -4.14
CA ILE A 53 2.80 -25.37 -3.67
C ILE A 53 1.68 -24.64 -4.43
N LEU A 54 0.75 -24.06 -3.68
CA LEU A 54 -0.23 -23.12 -4.23
C LEU A 54 0.39 -21.72 -4.24
N VAL A 55 0.62 -21.14 -5.42
CA VAL A 55 1.04 -19.76 -5.60
C VAL A 55 -0.19 -18.89 -5.63
N LEU A 56 -0.41 -18.08 -4.60
CA LEU A 56 -1.66 -17.38 -4.36
C LEU A 56 -1.51 -15.87 -4.55
N GLY A 57 -2.08 -15.34 -5.65
CA GLY A 57 -2.15 -13.91 -5.95
C GLY A 57 -3.19 -13.18 -5.12
N CYS A 58 -3.04 -11.85 -5.01
CA CYS A 58 -4.00 -10.97 -4.35
C CYS A 58 -4.46 -9.87 -5.30
N GLY A 59 -5.76 -9.86 -5.62
CA GLY A 59 -6.38 -9.04 -6.67
C GLY A 59 -6.59 -7.56 -6.34
N SER A 60 -6.00 -7.01 -5.27
CA SER A 60 -6.22 -5.62 -4.87
C SER A 60 -4.94 -4.75 -4.87
N CYS A 61 -4.45 -4.31 -3.72
CA CYS A 61 -3.34 -3.35 -3.62
C CYS A 61 -2.10 -3.77 -4.43
N VAL A 62 -1.68 -5.02 -4.28
CA VAL A 62 -0.46 -5.55 -4.91
C VAL A 62 -0.63 -5.84 -6.41
N THR A 63 -1.86 -6.03 -6.88
CA THR A 63 -2.19 -6.03 -8.32
C THR A 63 -1.99 -4.64 -8.90
N VAL A 64 -2.48 -3.61 -8.21
CA VAL A 64 -2.35 -2.21 -8.67
C VAL A 64 -0.89 -1.78 -8.74
N CYS A 65 -0.05 -2.21 -7.80
CA CYS A 65 1.39 -1.92 -7.84
C CYS A 65 2.22 -2.94 -8.64
N LEU A 66 1.57 -3.84 -9.39
CA LEU A 66 2.20 -4.80 -10.30
C LEU A 66 3.23 -5.70 -9.61
N SER A 67 2.93 -6.18 -8.41
CA SER A 67 3.84 -7.01 -7.62
C SER A 67 3.26 -8.36 -7.19
N GLY A 68 1.92 -8.53 -7.15
CA GLY A 68 1.36 -9.75 -6.56
C GLY A 68 -0.05 -10.12 -7.02
N GLY A 69 -0.51 -9.64 -8.17
CA GLY A 69 -1.77 -10.01 -8.79
C GLY A 69 -1.74 -11.39 -9.45
N GLU A 70 -2.80 -11.69 -10.17
CA GLU A 70 -2.93 -12.95 -10.90
C GLU A 70 -1.81 -13.15 -11.94
N LYS A 71 -1.47 -12.09 -12.68
CA LYS A 71 -0.39 -12.12 -13.70
C LYS A 71 0.98 -12.35 -13.07
N GLU A 72 1.26 -11.68 -11.96
CA GLU A 72 2.52 -11.84 -11.24
C GLU A 72 2.63 -13.22 -10.60
N ALA A 73 1.51 -13.81 -10.14
CA ALA A 73 1.47 -15.18 -9.65
C ALA A 73 1.76 -16.20 -10.76
N GLU A 74 1.15 -16.02 -11.95
CA GLU A 74 1.42 -16.83 -13.12
C GLU A 74 2.90 -16.76 -13.56
N GLN A 75 3.42 -15.54 -13.63
CA GLN A 75 4.82 -15.31 -13.97
C GLN A 75 5.75 -15.98 -12.95
N LEU A 76 5.49 -15.84 -11.65
CA LEU A 76 6.29 -16.46 -10.61
C LEU A 76 6.25 -17.99 -10.69
N CYS A 77 5.07 -18.61 -10.92
CA CYS A 77 4.96 -20.04 -11.17
C CYS A 77 5.88 -20.50 -12.31
N HIS A 78 5.88 -19.74 -13.40
CA HIS A 78 6.69 -20.06 -14.57
C HIS A 78 8.20 -19.90 -14.28
N GLU A 79 8.60 -18.87 -13.56
CA GLU A 79 9.99 -18.64 -13.15
C GLU A 79 10.47 -19.73 -12.20
N LEU A 80 9.70 -20.05 -11.16
CA LEU A 80 10.02 -21.10 -10.20
C LEU A 80 10.14 -22.49 -10.85
N SER A 81 9.29 -22.79 -11.83
CA SER A 81 9.36 -24.07 -12.55
C SER A 81 10.63 -24.25 -13.39
N LYS A 82 11.34 -23.15 -13.71
CA LYS A 82 12.60 -23.16 -14.49
C LYS A 82 13.86 -23.18 -13.63
N VAL A 83 13.73 -23.01 -12.32
CA VAL A 83 14.89 -23.00 -11.43
C VAL A 83 15.52 -24.37 -11.43
N ARG A 84 16.85 -24.43 -11.68
CA ARG A 84 17.63 -25.68 -11.79
C ARG A 84 18.27 -26.14 -10.47
N HIS A 85 18.10 -25.38 -9.41
CA HIS A 85 18.83 -25.57 -8.15
C HIS A 85 17.97 -26.18 -7.03
N TYR A 86 16.88 -26.87 -7.37
CA TYR A 86 16.19 -27.68 -6.39
C TYR A 86 16.99 -28.96 -6.11
N GLU A 87 17.11 -29.30 -4.82
CA GLU A 87 17.64 -30.60 -4.42
C GLU A 87 16.61 -31.70 -4.75
N GLY A 88 16.68 -32.24 -5.95
CA GLY A 88 15.73 -33.23 -6.46
C GLY A 88 14.79 -32.68 -7.52
N ALA A 89 13.59 -33.25 -7.65
CA ALA A 89 12.58 -32.76 -8.59
C ALA A 89 12.02 -31.39 -8.14
N PRO A 90 11.78 -30.47 -9.07
CA PRO A 90 11.14 -29.19 -8.72
C PRO A 90 9.75 -29.43 -8.12
N PRO A 91 9.30 -28.56 -7.19
CA PRO A 91 7.94 -28.62 -6.68
C PRO A 91 6.90 -28.51 -7.81
N LYS A 92 5.74 -29.11 -7.61
CA LYS A 92 4.57 -28.85 -8.44
C LYS A 92 3.96 -27.52 -8.00
N PHE A 93 3.78 -26.60 -8.92
CA PHE A 93 3.16 -25.31 -8.67
C PHE A 93 1.75 -25.30 -9.26
N GLU A 94 0.80 -24.87 -8.46
CA GLU A 94 -0.55 -24.55 -8.88
C GLU A 94 -0.81 -23.08 -8.56
N MET A 95 -1.70 -22.42 -9.27
CA MET A 95 -1.94 -20.99 -9.14
C MET A 95 -3.39 -20.72 -8.74
N GLY A 96 -3.57 -19.72 -7.91
CA GLY A 96 -4.87 -19.16 -7.56
C GLY A 96 -4.77 -17.66 -7.31
N CYS A 97 -5.91 -17.01 -7.18
CA CYS A 97 -5.98 -15.59 -6.82
C CYS A 97 -7.21 -15.32 -5.96
N ILE A 98 -7.00 -14.66 -4.82
CA ILE A 98 -8.08 -14.14 -3.96
C ILE A 98 -8.16 -12.65 -4.20
N LEU A 99 -9.37 -12.11 -4.37
CA LEU A 99 -9.58 -10.69 -4.62
C LEU A 99 -8.91 -9.80 -3.57
N ARG A 100 -8.96 -10.21 -2.29
CA ARG A 100 -8.31 -9.52 -1.17
C ARG A 100 -7.96 -10.50 -0.07
N GLN A 101 -6.70 -10.87 0.04
CA GLN A 101 -6.25 -11.85 1.02
C GLN A 101 -6.31 -11.36 2.49
N CYS A 102 -6.45 -10.06 2.74
CA CYS A 102 -6.63 -9.50 4.08
C CYS A 102 -8.10 -9.37 4.51
N GLU A 103 -9.03 -9.93 3.76
CA GLU A 103 -10.46 -9.99 4.05
C GLU A 103 -10.82 -11.44 4.38
N GLU A 104 -11.14 -11.72 5.63
CA GLU A 104 -11.34 -13.06 6.16
C GLU A 104 -12.44 -13.81 5.42
N ASP A 105 -13.57 -13.14 5.14
CA ASP A 105 -14.70 -13.74 4.42
C ASP A 105 -14.28 -14.22 3.01
N LEU A 106 -13.49 -13.42 2.27
CA LEU A 106 -13.01 -13.78 0.94
C LEU A 106 -11.98 -14.92 0.97
N VAL A 107 -11.21 -15.03 2.05
CA VAL A 107 -10.27 -16.15 2.25
C VAL A 107 -11.05 -17.43 2.54
N HIS A 108 -12.09 -17.38 3.38
CA HIS A 108 -12.94 -18.52 3.66
C HIS A 108 -13.82 -18.98 2.48
N GLU A 109 -14.22 -18.04 1.62
CA GLU A 109 -14.95 -18.36 0.38
C GLU A 109 -14.06 -19.04 -0.67
N TYR A 110 -12.74 -18.88 -0.55
CA TYR A 110 -11.78 -19.51 -1.46
C TYR A 110 -11.54 -20.97 -1.10
N GLN A 111 -12.34 -21.85 -1.69
CA GLN A 111 -12.32 -23.30 -1.41
C GLN A 111 -11.40 -24.11 -2.36
N THR A 112 -10.69 -23.43 -3.27
CA THR A 112 -9.93 -24.09 -4.35
C THR A 112 -8.48 -24.35 -3.94
N ILE A 113 -8.24 -24.92 -2.75
CA ILE A 113 -6.91 -25.42 -2.41
C ILE A 113 -6.78 -26.81 -3.01
N PRO A 114 -5.83 -27.03 -3.93
CA PRO A 114 -5.65 -28.31 -4.58
C PRO A 114 -5.31 -29.42 -3.56
N GLU A 115 -5.83 -30.61 -3.78
CA GLU A 115 -5.52 -31.78 -2.94
C GLU A 115 -4.01 -32.06 -2.96
N GLY A 116 -3.43 -32.27 -1.79
CA GLY A 116 -2.00 -32.54 -1.63
C GLY A 116 -1.12 -31.27 -1.55
N THR A 117 -1.72 -30.06 -1.56
CA THR A 117 -0.97 -28.83 -1.30
C THR A 117 -0.33 -28.89 0.08
N ASP A 118 0.98 -28.71 0.14
CA ASP A 118 1.77 -28.75 1.39
C ASP A 118 2.34 -27.40 1.81
N ALA A 119 2.21 -26.37 0.96
CA ALA A 119 2.47 -24.97 1.31
C ALA A 119 1.70 -24.00 0.40
N ILE A 120 1.44 -22.77 0.90
CA ILE A 120 0.95 -21.65 0.12
C ILE A 120 2.05 -20.60 0.00
N LEU A 121 2.40 -20.20 -1.23
CA LEU A 121 3.28 -19.08 -1.51
C LEU A 121 2.42 -17.85 -1.83
N SER A 122 2.27 -16.95 -0.87
CA SER A 122 1.36 -15.80 -0.96
C SER A 122 2.03 -14.57 -1.53
N LEU A 123 1.45 -14.01 -2.61
CA LEU A 123 1.83 -12.72 -3.20
C LEU A 123 0.97 -11.57 -2.63
N ALA A 124 0.73 -11.58 -1.34
CA ALA A 124 0.03 -10.50 -0.64
C ALA A 124 0.97 -9.65 0.23
N CYS A 125 0.45 -8.53 0.72
CA CYS A 125 1.11 -7.80 1.81
C CYS A 125 1.05 -8.60 3.11
N GLY A 126 1.87 -8.24 4.12
CA GLY A 126 1.94 -8.97 5.38
C GLY A 126 0.62 -9.15 6.12
N ALA A 127 -0.37 -8.27 5.91
CA ALA A 127 -1.71 -8.48 6.46
C ALA A 127 -2.41 -9.67 5.78
N GLY A 128 -2.39 -9.72 4.43
CA GLY A 128 -3.01 -10.82 3.70
C GLY A 128 -2.34 -12.16 3.97
N VAL A 129 -1.00 -12.20 4.02
CA VAL A 129 -0.26 -13.43 4.38
C VAL A 129 -0.73 -14.00 5.71
N GLN A 130 -0.86 -13.15 6.74
CA GLN A 130 -1.29 -13.58 8.08
C GLN A 130 -2.75 -14.05 8.09
N THR A 131 -3.66 -13.32 7.42
CA THR A 131 -5.08 -13.74 7.33
C THR A 131 -5.21 -15.11 6.66
N VAL A 132 -4.46 -15.36 5.58
CA VAL A 132 -4.46 -16.66 4.90
C VAL A 132 -3.85 -17.74 5.81
N ALA A 133 -2.80 -17.43 6.57
CA ALA A 133 -2.18 -18.36 7.51
C ALA A 133 -3.13 -18.74 8.65
N ASP A 134 -3.84 -17.75 9.21
CA ASP A 134 -4.83 -18.00 10.27
C ASP A 134 -6.00 -18.88 9.79
N ALA A 135 -6.45 -18.64 8.54
CA ALA A 135 -7.58 -19.38 7.96
C ALA A 135 -7.23 -20.82 7.55
N HIS A 136 -5.97 -21.10 7.25
CA HIS A 136 -5.53 -22.39 6.73
C HIS A 136 -4.53 -23.14 7.65
N ASP A 137 -4.44 -22.75 8.93
CA ASP A 137 -3.64 -23.48 9.91
C ASP A 137 -4.04 -24.97 9.95
N PRO A 138 -3.11 -25.93 9.89
CA PRO A 138 -1.65 -25.82 10.00
C PRO A 138 -0.86 -25.74 8.68
N LEU A 139 -1.49 -25.41 7.56
CA LEU A 139 -0.80 -25.33 6.26
C LEU A 139 0.16 -24.11 6.23
N PRO A 140 1.47 -24.32 5.98
CA PRO A 140 2.43 -23.24 5.94
C PRO A 140 2.12 -22.19 4.86
N VAL A 141 2.13 -20.90 5.24
CA VAL A 141 1.96 -19.80 4.30
C VAL A 141 3.22 -18.94 4.27
N ILE A 142 3.85 -18.87 3.11
CA ILE A 142 5.15 -18.26 2.88
C ILE A 142 4.95 -16.94 2.10
N PRO A 143 5.48 -15.81 2.58
CA PRO A 143 5.38 -14.54 1.85
C PRO A 143 6.34 -14.51 0.66
N ALA A 144 5.81 -14.20 -0.53
CA ALA A 144 6.61 -13.91 -1.72
C ALA A 144 6.96 -12.42 -1.85
N LEU A 145 6.29 -11.54 -1.09
CA LEU A 145 6.51 -10.09 -1.15
C LEU A 145 7.07 -9.55 0.17
N ASN A 146 7.82 -8.45 0.05
CA ASN A 146 8.11 -7.53 1.13
C ASN A 146 7.10 -6.37 1.08
N THR A 147 6.36 -6.14 2.16
CA THR A 147 5.51 -4.94 2.28
C THR A 147 6.38 -3.73 2.54
N THR A 148 6.34 -2.74 1.66
CA THR A 148 7.26 -1.59 1.72
C THR A 148 6.63 -0.34 2.31
N PHE A 149 5.53 0.17 1.75
CA PHE A 149 4.91 1.40 2.24
C PHE A 149 3.42 1.53 1.88
N LEU A 150 2.77 2.51 2.52
CA LEU A 150 1.44 3.00 2.16
C LEU A 150 1.59 4.18 1.21
N GLY A 151 1.17 4.01 -0.04
CA GLY A 151 1.44 4.98 -1.09
C GLY A 151 0.27 5.31 -1.99
N ALA A 152 0.60 6.01 -3.05
CA ALA A 152 -0.29 6.30 -4.16
C ALA A 152 0.47 6.27 -5.47
N SER A 153 -0.22 5.98 -6.57
CA SER A 153 0.33 6.11 -7.91
C SER A 153 0.59 7.60 -8.21
N ALA A 154 1.84 7.94 -8.41
CA ALA A 154 2.26 9.29 -8.80
C ALA A 154 2.18 9.48 -10.32
N LYS A 155 2.50 8.43 -11.07
CA LYS A 155 2.42 8.31 -12.54
C LYS A 155 2.27 6.83 -12.88
N PRO A 156 1.89 6.46 -14.11
CA PRO A 156 1.94 5.07 -14.54
C PRO A 156 3.32 4.44 -14.27
N GLY A 157 3.33 3.33 -13.53
CA GLY A 157 4.55 2.62 -13.13
C GLY A 157 5.35 3.26 -11.99
N ILE A 158 4.87 4.35 -11.36
CA ILE A 158 5.57 5.03 -10.26
C ILE A 158 4.62 5.16 -9.07
N TRP A 159 5.01 4.57 -7.95
CA TRP A 159 4.32 4.69 -6.66
C TRP A 159 5.19 5.47 -5.67
N ALA A 160 4.56 6.35 -4.91
CA ALA A 160 5.24 7.17 -3.93
C ALA A 160 4.66 6.95 -2.54
N GLU A 161 5.53 6.88 -1.53
CA GLU A 161 5.11 6.82 -0.14
C GLU A 161 4.36 8.09 0.27
N MET A 162 3.15 7.94 0.82
CA MET A 162 2.29 9.05 1.21
C MET A 162 1.93 9.02 2.69
N CYS A 163 1.97 7.84 3.33
CA CYS A 163 1.50 7.67 4.70
C CYS A 163 2.30 6.58 5.43
N ARG A 164 2.55 6.77 6.72
CA ARG A 164 3.17 5.76 7.60
C ARG A 164 2.20 5.12 8.60
N GLY A 165 0.90 5.37 8.47
CA GLY A 165 -0.08 4.85 9.42
C GLY A 165 0.14 5.29 10.86
N CYS A 166 0.71 6.48 11.08
CA CYS A 166 1.16 6.96 12.39
C CYS A 166 0.04 7.32 13.37
N GLY A 167 -1.24 7.28 12.91
CA GLY A 167 -2.42 7.36 13.77
C GLY A 167 -2.81 8.74 14.29
N ASP A 168 -1.96 9.76 14.10
CA ASP A 168 -2.22 11.15 14.47
C ASP A 168 -1.85 12.05 13.30
N CYS A 169 -2.87 12.47 12.53
CA CYS A 169 -2.72 13.06 11.22
C CYS A 169 -2.53 14.58 11.28
N VAL A 170 -1.44 15.07 10.70
CA VAL A 170 -1.07 16.48 10.68
C VAL A 170 -1.36 17.20 9.36
N LEU A 171 -1.99 16.54 8.42
CA LEU A 171 -2.23 17.06 7.07
C LEU A 171 -3.00 18.38 7.04
N THR A 172 -3.86 18.63 8.02
CA THR A 172 -4.60 19.90 8.18
C THR A 172 -3.66 21.10 8.28
N TYR A 173 -2.51 20.91 8.92
CA TYR A 173 -1.56 21.99 9.20
C TYR A 173 -0.45 22.11 8.15
N THR A 174 -0.35 21.15 7.27
CA THR A 174 0.72 21.03 6.27
C THR A 174 0.20 21.08 4.84
N GLY A 175 -1.02 21.63 4.67
CA GLY A 175 -1.65 21.76 3.34
C GLY A 175 -1.82 20.42 2.61
N GLY A 176 -2.06 19.32 3.35
CA GLY A 176 -2.25 17.99 2.78
C GLY A 176 -0.96 17.26 2.39
N ILE A 177 0.20 17.71 2.83
CA ILE A 177 1.50 17.06 2.56
C ILE A 177 2.06 16.49 3.86
N CYS A 178 2.28 15.17 3.92
CA CYS A 178 2.75 14.50 5.13
C CYS A 178 4.26 14.71 5.35
N PRO A 179 4.70 15.44 6.38
CA PRO A 179 6.13 15.58 6.65
C PRO A 179 6.73 14.29 7.21
N VAL A 180 5.93 13.44 7.88
CA VAL A 180 6.41 12.18 8.47
C VAL A 180 6.81 11.17 7.39
N ALA A 181 6.02 11.06 6.30
CA ALA A 181 6.29 10.14 5.21
C ALA A 181 7.19 10.75 4.12
N ARG A 182 7.06 12.05 3.85
CA ARG A 182 7.67 12.66 2.67
C ARG A 182 8.92 13.50 2.94
N CYS A 183 9.25 13.77 4.19
CA CYS A 183 10.53 14.35 4.55
C CYS A 183 11.54 13.22 4.85
N ALA A 184 12.67 13.18 4.15
CA ALA A 184 13.68 12.14 4.33
C ALA A 184 14.21 12.06 5.79
N LYS A 185 14.10 13.16 6.54
CA LYS A 185 14.45 13.23 7.97
C LYS A 185 13.23 13.12 8.90
N SER A 186 12.02 12.95 8.35
CA SER A 186 10.75 12.92 9.10
C SER A 186 10.56 14.09 10.05
N LEU A 187 11.06 15.28 9.70
CA LEU A 187 10.98 16.48 10.53
C LEU A 187 9.54 16.95 10.68
N PHE A 188 9.13 17.23 11.90
CA PHE A 188 7.75 17.52 12.24
C PHE A 188 7.42 19.03 12.27
N ASN A 189 8.37 19.85 12.66
CA ASN A 189 8.21 21.29 12.88
C ASN A 189 9.14 22.15 11.99
N GLY A 190 8.97 22.03 10.68
CA GLY A 190 9.66 22.92 9.76
C GLY A 190 10.88 22.31 9.07
N PRO A 191 11.46 23.05 8.16
CA PRO A 191 12.56 22.59 7.33
C PRO A 191 13.87 22.48 8.11
N CYS A 192 14.77 21.58 7.66
CA CYS A 192 16.13 21.47 8.20
C CYS A 192 17.08 22.56 7.73
N GLY A 193 16.67 23.42 6.80
CA GLY A 193 17.54 24.44 6.18
C GLY A 193 18.44 23.93 5.04
N GLY A 194 18.52 22.60 4.82
CA GLY A 194 19.41 22.03 3.78
C GLY A 194 18.78 21.90 2.39
N SER A 195 17.52 22.31 2.22
CA SER A 195 16.85 22.27 0.91
C SER A 195 17.47 23.30 -0.05
N GLN A 196 17.77 22.86 -1.28
CA GLN A 196 18.26 23.71 -2.35
C GLN A 196 17.35 23.64 -3.56
N ASN A 197 16.82 24.77 -4.01
CA ASN A 197 15.94 24.89 -5.17
C ASN A 197 14.73 23.90 -5.14
N GLY A 198 14.21 23.61 -3.94
CA GLY A 198 13.10 22.66 -3.73
C GLY A 198 13.49 21.20 -3.64
N SER A 199 14.77 20.86 -3.82
CA SER A 199 15.30 19.50 -3.65
C SER A 199 15.81 19.26 -2.24
N CYS A 200 15.74 18.01 -1.79
CA CYS A 200 16.19 17.59 -0.46
C CYS A 200 17.72 17.42 -0.43
N GLU A 201 18.38 17.83 0.64
CA GLU A 201 19.83 17.63 0.81
C GLU A 201 20.24 16.14 0.93
N VAL A 202 19.29 15.26 1.33
CA VAL A 202 19.55 13.82 1.46
C VAL A 202 19.57 13.13 0.09
N GLY A 203 18.86 13.66 -0.90
CA GLY A 203 18.85 13.15 -2.27
C GLY A 203 18.33 14.21 -3.23
N LEU A 204 19.18 14.59 -4.18
CA LEU A 204 18.88 15.70 -5.13
C LEU A 204 17.64 15.45 -5.98
N ASP A 205 17.30 14.20 -6.25
CA ASP A 205 16.09 13.81 -6.99
C ASP A 205 14.84 13.75 -6.09
N THR A 206 15.00 13.98 -4.80
CA THR A 206 13.90 13.94 -3.83
C THR A 206 13.38 15.34 -3.58
N PRO A 207 12.10 15.63 -3.90
CA PRO A 207 11.50 16.92 -3.57
C PRO A 207 11.48 17.16 -2.06
N CYS A 208 11.86 18.36 -1.63
CA CYS A 208 11.79 18.72 -0.21
C CYS A 208 10.34 18.86 0.25
N ALA A 209 9.91 18.01 1.18
CA ALA A 209 8.54 18.03 1.71
C ALA A 209 8.18 19.40 2.32
N TRP A 210 9.09 20.02 3.05
CA TRP A 210 8.84 21.32 3.69
C TRP A 210 8.82 22.48 2.69
N ALA A 211 9.59 22.43 1.62
CA ALA A 211 9.46 23.39 0.52
C ALA A 211 8.07 23.24 -0.13
N MET A 212 7.63 22.01 -0.39
CA MET A 212 6.29 21.77 -0.93
C MET A 212 5.18 22.26 0.00
N ILE A 213 5.30 22.02 1.33
CA ILE A 213 4.36 22.50 2.35
C ILE A 213 4.28 24.01 2.34
N TYR A 214 5.43 24.70 2.39
CA TYR A 214 5.50 26.15 2.35
C TYR A 214 4.78 26.74 1.13
N TYR A 215 5.13 26.28 -0.08
CA TYR A 215 4.51 26.77 -1.29
C TYR A 215 3.02 26.42 -1.39
N ARG A 216 2.60 25.28 -0.86
CA ARG A 216 1.19 24.88 -0.79
C ARG A 216 0.41 25.80 0.12
N LEU A 217 0.88 26.04 1.35
CA LEU A 217 0.24 26.92 2.32
C LEU A 217 0.25 28.38 1.85
N LYS A 218 1.33 28.83 1.17
CA LYS A 218 1.39 30.16 0.55
C LYS A 218 0.26 30.36 -0.48
N ARG A 219 0.03 29.36 -1.35
CA ARG A 219 -1.07 29.43 -2.34
C ARG A 219 -2.46 29.36 -1.71
N GLN A 220 -2.56 28.81 -0.50
CA GLN A 220 -3.81 28.71 0.25
C GLN A 220 -4.05 29.91 1.18
N ASP A 221 -3.13 30.89 1.24
CA ASP A 221 -3.13 31.99 2.21
C ASP A 221 -3.16 31.51 3.68
N LYS A 222 -2.42 30.44 3.96
CA LYS A 222 -2.39 29.76 5.27
C LYS A 222 -0.99 29.63 5.86
N LEU A 223 -0.05 30.52 5.51
CA LEU A 223 1.31 30.47 6.07
C LEU A 223 1.36 30.61 7.59
N HIS A 224 0.38 31.30 8.21
CA HIS A 224 0.24 31.43 9.65
C HIS A 224 0.21 30.05 10.39
N LEU A 225 -0.16 28.97 9.69
CA LEU A 225 -0.13 27.62 10.29
C LEU A 225 1.29 27.11 10.59
N LEU A 226 2.33 27.75 10.04
CA LEU A 226 3.73 27.44 10.30
C LEU A 226 4.33 28.22 11.46
N ASP A 227 3.62 29.21 11.99
CA ASP A 227 4.11 30.06 13.11
C ASP A 227 3.98 29.30 14.45
N GLU A 228 3.15 28.27 14.51
CA GLU A 228 2.92 27.46 15.69
C GLU A 228 3.85 26.23 15.73
N ILE A 229 4.68 26.16 16.75
CA ILE A 229 5.48 24.95 17.03
C ILE A 229 4.56 23.91 17.69
N ARG A 230 4.42 22.78 17.05
CA ARG A 230 3.59 21.67 17.55
C ARG A 230 4.35 20.84 18.57
N ALA A 231 3.62 20.37 19.57
CA ALA A 231 4.15 19.43 20.54
C ALA A 231 4.73 18.18 19.87
N PRO A 232 5.67 17.49 20.51
CA PRO A 232 6.15 16.19 20.04
C PRO A 232 5.01 15.24 19.75
N LYS A 233 5.10 14.55 18.60
CA LYS A 233 4.05 13.64 18.13
C LYS A 233 3.89 12.47 19.09
N ASP A 234 2.64 12.12 19.41
CA ASP A 234 2.31 10.85 20.04
C ASP A 234 2.38 9.71 19.01
N TRP A 235 3.36 8.82 19.17
CA TRP A 235 3.55 7.68 18.29
C TRP A 235 2.78 6.42 18.71
N ARG A 236 2.15 6.42 19.88
CA ARG A 236 1.36 5.28 20.37
C ARG A 236 0.22 4.88 19.45
N PRO A 237 -0.52 5.83 18.82
CA PRO A 237 -1.55 5.45 17.84
C PRO A 237 -1.00 4.77 16.59
N GLY A 238 0.31 4.94 16.31
CA GLY A 238 1.00 4.45 15.11
C GLY A 238 1.73 3.12 15.25
N GLY A 239 1.61 2.39 16.34
CA GLY A 239 2.27 1.10 16.52
C GLY A 239 3.26 1.03 17.67
N ALA A 240 3.72 2.18 18.20
CA ALA A 240 4.60 2.21 19.37
C ALA A 240 3.92 1.70 20.66
N GLY A 241 2.59 1.56 20.66
CA GLY A 241 1.78 1.03 21.77
C GLY A 241 1.41 -0.45 21.64
N GLY A 242 1.99 -1.20 20.70
CA GLY A 242 1.69 -2.61 20.45
C GLY A 242 0.51 -2.84 19.50
N PRO A 243 0.01 -4.09 19.40
CA PRO A 243 -1.10 -4.44 18.52
C PRO A 243 -2.36 -3.64 18.80
N ARG A 244 -3.02 -3.19 17.75
CA ARG A 244 -4.21 -2.33 17.85
C ARG A 244 -5.41 -3.00 17.21
N LYS A 245 -6.57 -2.86 17.86
CA LYS A 245 -7.85 -3.27 17.32
C LYS A 245 -8.78 -2.05 17.26
N ARG A 246 -9.54 -1.91 16.20
CA ARG A 246 -10.60 -0.88 16.06
C ARG A 246 -11.92 -1.57 15.81
N ILE A 247 -12.88 -1.32 16.68
CA ILE A 247 -14.24 -1.84 16.57
C ILE A 247 -15.14 -0.70 16.10
N ARG A 248 -16.00 -0.97 15.13
CA ARG A 248 -17.08 -0.09 14.69
C ARG A 248 -18.40 -0.71 15.15
N LEU A 249 -19.03 -0.09 16.14
CA LEU A 249 -20.31 -0.55 16.65
C LEU A 249 -21.38 -0.50 15.54
N GLY A 250 -22.26 -1.49 15.51
CA GLY A 250 -23.32 -1.60 14.51
C GLY A 250 -22.97 -2.36 13.24
N LEU A 251 -21.70 -2.78 13.04
CA LEU A 251 -21.29 -3.59 11.88
C LEU A 251 -20.92 -5.03 12.26
N GLY A 252 -20.77 -5.34 13.55
CA GLY A 252 -20.20 -6.60 14.04
C GLY A 252 -21.19 -7.52 14.77
N GLU A 253 -22.49 -7.24 14.79
CA GLU A 253 -23.51 -8.13 15.37
C GLU A 253 -24.34 -8.83 14.30
N GLY A 254 -23.66 -9.41 13.32
CA GLY A 254 -24.22 -10.25 12.28
C GLY A 254 -24.09 -11.73 12.66
N LYS A 255 -25.08 -12.21 13.47
CA LYS A 255 -25.51 -13.62 13.56
C LYS A 255 -24.43 -14.68 13.81
N SER A 256 -24.18 -14.98 15.09
CA SER A 256 -23.97 -16.35 15.52
C SER A 256 -25.26 -17.14 15.29
N SER A 257 -25.32 -17.95 14.29
CA SER A 257 -26.31 -19.03 14.13
C SER A 257 -25.59 -20.33 13.95
#